data_064028249af93a5a2d7231a3413e6c77
#
_entry.id   064028249af93a5a2d7231a3413e6c77
#
_cell.length_a   1.000
_cell.length_b   1.000
_cell.length_c   1.000
_cell.angle_alpha   90.00
_cell.angle_beta   90.00
_cell.angle_gamma   90.00
#
_symmetry.space_group_name_H-M   'P 1'
#
loop_
_entity.id
_entity.type
_entity.pdbx_description
1 polymer ?
#
loop_
_entity_poly.entity_id
_entity_poly.type
_entity_poly.pdbx_seq_one_letter_code
_entity_poly.pdbx_strand_id
1 'polypeptide(L)'
;MRARSLAFLLVFAPVALAAQARSPLDPTAYGVVYDVPATAGVELHGGVQYGTSSGRQLLVDIYRPRGLGAGERRPAVVFINAVGDGRDSTERVRQWEIYRSWPRLVAAHGMIGVSMDADGDSIQGSLRQLFAFLERQGRGHGIDAARLGVYAASANASGAAELLLGDSPPGGVKAAVLYYGGVPSGALRTDLPVLFVVAESDAPRMGEALGALWGRVVEARAPWTLAFGSRMPHGFDAFSDNDEARRHVQQAIAFWKSHLEPVPQPAWARSAAREIVATLYANDAARAAELLAPYTSANPRDAEAQRHYARVLVQLQRFAAADSAYHRAWLLDSTHPGLLSSLGQMRIGQQRWAEGADLLQRAIAAGVEHSMIHGQLGWAQLHLGRNAEAARSYERAFALGIPPGRSTRGVAWYNLACAYARLGETDRALAALEQAFSEGVTERRTYEQDADLAPLRGNARFVALLGRMGG
;
A
#
# COMPACT_ATOMS: atom_id res chain seq x y z
N MET A 1 -85.39 -50.01 13.09
CA MET A 1 -84.73 -49.24 11.99
C MET A 1 -83.78 -48.27 12.59
N ARG A 2 -82.50 -48.52 12.44
CA ARG A 2 -81.41 -47.68 13.00
C ARG A 2 -80.83 -46.82 11.83
N ALA A 3 -80.98 -45.48 11.94
CA ALA A 3 -80.37 -44.53 11.04
C ALA A 3 -78.86 -44.43 11.31
N ARG A 4 -78.07 -44.62 10.28
CA ARG A 4 -76.61 -44.39 10.31
C ARG A 4 -76.31 -43.00 9.80
N SER A 5 -75.81 -42.11 10.67
CA SER A 5 -75.27 -40.82 10.26
C SER A 5 -73.87 -41.00 9.68
N LEU A 6 -73.67 -40.59 8.45
CA LEU A 6 -72.38 -40.47 7.82
C LEU A 6 -71.82 -39.07 8.19
N ALA A 7 -70.74 -39.03 8.93
CA ALA A 7 -69.96 -37.81 9.15
C ALA A 7 -68.92 -37.68 8.02
N PHE A 8 -69.04 -36.58 7.21
CA PHE A 8 -68.04 -36.22 6.21
C PHE A 8 -66.91 -35.47 6.98
N LEU A 9 -65.76 -36.08 7.05
CA LEU A 9 -64.53 -35.38 7.46
C LEU A 9 -63.99 -34.58 6.27
N LEU A 10 -64.10 -33.26 6.28
CA LEU A 10 -63.41 -32.38 5.38
C LEU A 10 -61.95 -32.27 5.85
N VAL A 11 -61.05 -32.93 5.16
CA VAL A 11 -59.61 -32.78 5.34
C VAL A 11 -59.19 -31.51 4.62
N PHE A 12 -58.95 -30.42 5.34
CA PHE A 12 -58.28 -29.25 4.83
C PHE A 12 -56.80 -29.60 4.68
N ALA A 13 -56.34 -29.85 3.49
CA ALA A 13 -54.91 -29.84 3.16
C ALA A 13 -54.41 -28.39 3.23
N PRO A 14 -53.32 -28.09 3.92
CA PRO A 14 -52.74 -26.76 3.88
C PRO A 14 -52.23 -26.52 2.46
N VAL A 15 -52.85 -25.56 1.77
CA VAL A 15 -52.31 -25.00 0.53
C VAL A 15 -51.04 -24.23 0.95
N ALA A 16 -49.91 -24.87 0.74
CA ALA A 16 -48.65 -24.17 0.77
C ALA A 16 -48.68 -23.10 -0.32
N LEU A 17 -48.79 -21.82 0.08
CA LEU A 17 -48.56 -20.73 -0.86
C LEU A 17 -47.11 -20.88 -1.34
N ALA A 18 -46.91 -21.46 -2.51
CA ALA A 18 -45.64 -21.43 -3.21
C ALA A 18 -45.32 -19.95 -3.44
N ALA A 19 -44.27 -19.44 -2.82
CA ALA A 19 -43.78 -18.11 -3.10
C ALA A 19 -43.61 -18.03 -4.64
N GLN A 20 -44.31 -17.13 -5.31
CA GLN A 20 -44.18 -16.94 -6.73
C GLN A 20 -42.72 -16.63 -7.03
N ALA A 21 -42.09 -17.42 -7.88
CA ALA A 21 -40.73 -17.15 -8.34
C ALA A 21 -40.68 -15.76 -8.99
N ARG A 22 -39.73 -14.94 -8.58
CA ARG A 22 -39.50 -13.60 -9.15
C ARG A 22 -39.25 -13.72 -10.66
N SER A 23 -39.64 -12.69 -11.40
CA SER A 23 -39.32 -12.64 -12.83
C SER A 23 -37.82 -12.69 -13.07
N PRO A 24 -37.33 -13.40 -14.10
CA PRO A 24 -35.92 -13.32 -14.51
C PRO A 24 -35.46 -11.92 -14.94
N LEU A 25 -36.36 -10.98 -15.13
CA LEU A 25 -36.05 -9.58 -15.43
C LEU A 25 -36.07 -8.68 -14.17
N ASP A 26 -36.38 -9.25 -12.99
CA ASP A 26 -36.34 -8.52 -11.73
C ASP A 26 -34.92 -8.51 -11.18
N PRO A 27 -34.22 -7.35 -11.11
CA PRO A 27 -32.87 -7.26 -10.63
C PRO A 27 -32.73 -7.67 -9.16
N THR A 28 -33.79 -7.60 -8.36
CA THR A 28 -33.78 -7.97 -6.94
C THR A 28 -33.74 -9.48 -6.71
N ALA A 29 -33.95 -10.29 -7.78
CA ALA A 29 -33.90 -11.74 -7.76
C ALA A 29 -32.45 -12.30 -7.83
N TYR A 30 -31.48 -11.45 -8.18
CA TYR A 30 -30.09 -11.88 -8.39
C TYR A 30 -29.24 -11.72 -7.12
N GLY A 31 -28.55 -12.79 -6.78
CA GLY A 31 -27.58 -12.84 -5.68
C GLY A 31 -26.15 -12.66 -6.17
N VAL A 32 -25.21 -12.72 -5.23
CA VAL A 32 -23.78 -12.67 -5.53
C VAL A 32 -23.37 -13.85 -6.42
N VAL A 33 -22.57 -13.57 -7.45
CA VAL A 33 -22.17 -14.54 -8.51
C VAL A 33 -21.17 -15.60 -8.04
N TYR A 34 -20.75 -15.56 -6.81
CA TYR A 34 -19.82 -16.52 -6.21
C TYR A 34 -20.44 -17.17 -4.98
N ASP A 35 -20.34 -18.48 -4.90
CA ASP A 35 -20.86 -19.25 -3.78
C ASP A 35 -19.88 -20.36 -3.39
N VAL A 36 -20.02 -20.88 -2.16
CA VAL A 36 -19.24 -21.99 -1.63
C VAL A 36 -20.14 -22.99 -0.90
N PRO A 37 -19.82 -24.30 -0.86
CA PRO A 37 -20.68 -25.30 -0.21
C PRO A 37 -21.06 -24.98 1.25
N ALA A 38 -20.20 -24.24 1.95
CA ALA A 38 -20.44 -23.87 3.34
C ALA A 38 -21.63 -22.90 3.54
N THR A 39 -22.13 -22.22 2.50
CA THR A 39 -23.31 -21.35 2.57
C THR A 39 -24.59 -22.11 2.95
N ALA A 40 -24.69 -23.39 2.60
CA ALA A 40 -25.81 -24.25 2.99
C ALA A 40 -25.93 -24.45 4.52
N GLY A 41 -24.82 -24.25 5.25
CA GLY A 41 -24.80 -24.40 6.71
C GLY A 41 -24.96 -23.12 7.51
N VAL A 42 -25.12 -21.97 6.84
CA VAL A 42 -25.24 -20.67 7.49
C VAL A 42 -26.57 -20.55 8.23
N GLU A 43 -26.51 -20.08 9.46
CA GLU A 43 -27.68 -19.83 10.33
C GLU A 43 -28.15 -18.39 10.16
N LEU A 44 -29.47 -18.20 9.97
CA LEU A 44 -30.09 -16.88 9.88
C LEU A 44 -30.84 -16.54 11.17
N HIS A 45 -30.44 -15.46 11.83
CA HIS A 45 -31.21 -14.81 12.87
C HIS A 45 -31.86 -13.55 12.24
N GLY A 46 -33.04 -13.74 11.66
CA GLY A 46 -33.70 -12.70 10.88
C GLY A 46 -34.65 -11.85 11.70
N GLY A 47 -34.90 -10.62 11.24
CA GLY A 47 -35.90 -9.73 11.81
C GLY A 47 -35.57 -9.21 13.20
N VAL A 48 -34.30 -9.11 13.58
CA VAL A 48 -33.90 -8.55 14.87
C VAL A 48 -34.05 -7.03 14.84
N GLN A 49 -34.85 -6.47 15.77
CA GLN A 49 -35.06 -5.03 15.84
C GLN A 49 -33.78 -4.35 16.38
N TYR A 50 -33.25 -3.40 15.63
CA TYR A 50 -32.09 -2.61 16.02
C TYR A 50 -32.43 -1.15 16.35
N GLY A 51 -33.58 -0.65 15.87
CA GLY A 51 -33.98 0.72 16.05
C GLY A 51 -35.42 0.99 15.63
N THR A 52 -35.76 2.27 15.62
CA THR A 52 -37.05 2.78 15.09
C THR A 52 -36.81 4.10 14.37
N SER A 53 -37.55 4.35 13.30
CA SER A 53 -37.56 5.64 12.61
C SER A 53 -38.96 5.88 12.02
N SER A 54 -39.46 7.11 12.11
CA SER A 54 -40.76 7.51 11.56
C SER A 54 -41.91 6.57 11.98
N GLY A 55 -41.88 6.07 13.24
CA GLY A 55 -42.88 5.15 13.80
C GLY A 55 -42.75 3.69 13.32
N ARG A 56 -41.71 3.35 12.53
CA ARG A 56 -41.45 2.00 12.00
C ARG A 56 -40.31 1.33 12.73
N GLN A 57 -40.41 0.01 12.91
CA GLN A 57 -39.29 -0.80 13.38
C GLN A 57 -38.27 -0.92 12.24
N LEU A 58 -37.00 -0.76 12.60
CA LEU A 58 -35.88 -1.03 11.75
C LEU A 58 -35.26 -2.38 12.14
N LEU A 59 -35.15 -3.29 11.18
CA LEU A 59 -34.76 -4.68 11.41
C LEU A 59 -33.44 -4.99 10.75
N VAL A 60 -32.68 -5.93 11.36
CA VAL A 60 -31.50 -6.54 10.75
C VAL A 60 -31.69 -8.04 10.61
N ASP A 61 -31.07 -8.59 9.58
CA ASP A 61 -30.85 -10.02 9.39
C ASP A 61 -29.38 -10.34 9.66
N ILE A 62 -29.13 -11.25 10.59
CA ILE A 62 -27.78 -11.62 11.04
C ILE A 62 -27.49 -13.05 10.58
N TYR A 63 -26.53 -13.21 9.69
CA TYR A 63 -26.08 -14.47 9.14
C TYR A 63 -24.86 -14.96 9.89
N ARG A 64 -24.92 -16.14 10.49
CA ARG A 64 -23.89 -16.69 11.37
C ARG A 64 -23.26 -17.95 10.78
N PRO A 65 -21.95 -18.14 10.97
CA PRO A 65 -21.32 -19.42 10.68
C PRO A 65 -22.01 -20.56 11.47
N ARG A 66 -22.14 -21.72 10.84
CA ARG A 66 -22.69 -22.90 11.50
C ARG A 66 -21.88 -23.26 12.75
N GLY A 67 -22.57 -23.56 13.84
CA GLY A 67 -21.96 -24.08 15.06
C GLY A 67 -21.16 -23.04 15.85
N LEU A 68 -21.46 -21.76 15.70
CA LEU A 68 -20.87 -20.72 16.54
C LEU A 68 -21.25 -20.95 18.00
N GLY A 69 -20.26 -21.22 18.86
CA GLY A 69 -20.44 -21.56 20.27
C GLY A 69 -21.03 -20.42 21.10
N ALA A 70 -21.69 -20.76 22.22
CA ALA A 70 -22.21 -19.77 23.16
C ALA A 70 -21.07 -18.89 23.70
N GLY A 71 -21.19 -17.57 23.55
CA GLY A 71 -20.17 -16.60 23.98
C GLY A 71 -19.02 -16.39 23.00
N GLU A 72 -18.90 -17.20 21.96
CA GLU A 72 -17.93 -16.98 20.87
C GLU A 72 -18.32 -15.74 20.07
N ARG A 73 -17.31 -14.97 19.63
CA ARG A 73 -17.50 -13.74 18.84
C ARG A 73 -16.66 -13.80 17.59
N ARG A 74 -17.26 -13.35 16.49
CA ARG A 74 -16.60 -13.24 15.17
C ARG A 74 -16.66 -11.80 14.68
N PRO A 75 -15.69 -11.38 13.84
CA PRO A 75 -15.82 -10.16 13.08
C PRO A 75 -17.11 -10.15 12.27
N ALA A 76 -17.66 -8.98 12.01
CA ALA A 76 -18.88 -8.86 11.21
C ALA A 76 -18.68 -7.90 10.04
N VAL A 77 -19.35 -8.19 8.91
CA VAL A 77 -19.46 -7.29 7.76
C VAL A 77 -20.89 -6.78 7.66
N VAL A 78 -21.03 -5.45 7.67
CA VAL A 78 -22.30 -4.75 7.58
C VAL A 78 -22.55 -4.35 6.14
N PHE A 79 -23.64 -4.85 5.56
CA PHE A 79 -24.13 -4.51 4.21
C PHE A 79 -25.03 -3.31 4.32
N ILE A 80 -24.53 -2.14 3.95
CA ILE A 80 -25.20 -0.86 4.17
C ILE A 80 -26.30 -0.65 3.14
N ASN A 81 -27.52 -0.39 3.61
CA ASN A 81 -28.58 0.22 2.87
C ASN A 81 -28.57 1.74 3.10
N ALA A 82 -27.95 2.48 2.19
CA ALA A 82 -27.89 3.95 2.22
C ALA A 82 -28.80 4.61 1.18
N VAL A 83 -29.61 3.83 0.48
CA VAL A 83 -30.70 4.32 -0.39
C VAL A 83 -31.97 4.47 0.45
N GLY A 84 -32.13 3.60 1.43
CA GLY A 84 -33.31 3.54 2.31
C GLY A 84 -34.47 2.76 1.71
N ASP A 85 -35.36 2.33 2.62
CA ASP A 85 -36.61 1.66 2.26
C ASP A 85 -37.74 2.68 2.17
N GLY A 86 -38.44 2.74 1.07
CA GLY A 86 -39.57 3.62 0.88
C GLY A 86 -40.68 3.40 1.95
N ARG A 87 -41.41 4.45 2.31
CA ARG A 87 -42.43 4.38 3.35
C ARG A 87 -43.51 3.34 3.04
N ASP A 88 -43.91 3.28 1.79
CA ASP A 88 -45.02 2.41 1.33
C ASP A 88 -44.50 1.08 0.71
N SER A 89 -43.19 0.86 0.73
CA SER A 89 -42.59 -0.37 0.20
C SER A 89 -42.90 -1.55 1.13
N THR A 90 -43.55 -2.56 0.59
CA THR A 90 -43.75 -3.85 1.28
C THR A 90 -42.50 -4.71 1.24
N GLU A 91 -41.60 -4.47 0.30
CA GLU A 91 -40.35 -5.16 0.13
C GLU A 91 -39.19 -4.29 0.62
N ARG A 92 -38.34 -4.85 1.49
CA ARG A 92 -37.18 -4.19 2.05
C ARG A 92 -35.93 -4.53 1.25
N VAL A 93 -35.00 -3.57 1.14
CA VAL A 93 -33.71 -3.79 0.45
C VAL A 93 -32.95 -4.99 1.03
N ARG A 94 -32.98 -5.21 2.35
CA ARG A 94 -32.35 -6.39 2.97
C ARG A 94 -32.95 -7.73 2.50
N GLN A 95 -34.14 -7.73 1.88
CA GLN A 95 -34.78 -8.93 1.33
C GLN A 95 -34.42 -9.22 -0.14
N TRP A 96 -33.74 -8.30 -0.81
CA TRP A 96 -33.20 -8.53 -2.14
C TRP A 96 -32.15 -9.62 -2.09
N GLU A 97 -32.06 -10.45 -3.13
CA GLU A 97 -31.19 -11.63 -3.09
C GLU A 97 -29.71 -11.25 -2.94
N ILE A 98 -29.25 -10.12 -3.47
CA ILE A 98 -27.89 -9.63 -3.29
C ILE A 98 -27.58 -9.35 -1.79
N TYR A 99 -28.54 -8.77 -1.04
CA TYR A 99 -28.41 -8.46 0.40
C TYR A 99 -28.68 -9.68 1.30
N ARG A 100 -29.05 -10.82 0.73
CA ARG A 100 -29.19 -12.12 1.42
C ARG A 100 -28.00 -13.03 1.13
N SER A 101 -27.58 -13.10 -0.12
CA SER A 101 -26.49 -13.98 -0.56
C SER A 101 -25.10 -13.51 -0.14
N TRP A 102 -24.80 -12.22 -0.24
CA TRP A 102 -23.55 -11.66 0.24
C TRP A 102 -23.30 -11.88 1.75
N PRO A 103 -24.22 -11.52 2.68
CA PRO A 103 -24.04 -11.82 4.09
C PRO A 103 -23.90 -13.31 4.39
N ARG A 104 -24.64 -14.16 3.65
CA ARG A 104 -24.52 -15.61 3.73
C ARG A 104 -23.13 -16.09 3.30
N LEU A 105 -22.59 -15.56 2.21
CA LEU A 105 -21.24 -15.86 1.74
C LEU A 105 -20.19 -15.44 2.77
N VAL A 106 -20.32 -14.26 3.35
CA VAL A 106 -19.43 -13.79 4.44
C VAL A 106 -19.46 -14.74 5.62
N ALA A 107 -20.67 -15.22 6.00
CA ALA A 107 -20.82 -16.17 7.11
C ALA A 107 -20.22 -17.54 6.78
N ALA A 108 -20.33 -18.02 5.54
CA ALA A 108 -19.68 -19.24 5.08
C ALA A 108 -18.13 -19.16 5.17
N HIS A 109 -17.58 -17.96 5.16
CA HIS A 109 -16.14 -17.70 5.35
C HIS A 109 -15.73 -17.42 6.80
N GLY A 110 -16.60 -17.68 7.80
CA GLY A 110 -16.29 -17.64 9.23
C GLY A 110 -16.50 -16.29 9.92
N MET A 111 -16.93 -15.26 9.21
CA MET A 111 -17.34 -13.97 9.77
C MET A 111 -18.85 -13.94 10.02
N ILE A 112 -19.42 -12.83 10.45
CA ILE A 112 -20.87 -12.63 10.54
C ILE A 112 -21.29 -11.63 9.47
N GLY A 113 -22.34 -11.95 8.70
CA GLY A 113 -22.95 -11.03 7.75
C GLY A 113 -24.14 -10.32 8.38
N VAL A 114 -24.26 -9.00 8.21
CA VAL A 114 -25.36 -8.19 8.75
C VAL A 114 -25.99 -7.38 7.63
N SER A 115 -27.26 -7.63 7.32
CA SER A 115 -28.06 -6.89 6.36
C SER A 115 -29.16 -6.10 7.08
N MET A 116 -29.43 -4.86 6.65
CA MET A 116 -30.25 -3.92 7.40
C MET A 116 -31.39 -3.29 6.62
N ASP A 117 -32.48 -2.97 7.30
CA ASP A 117 -33.44 -1.95 6.85
C ASP A 117 -32.84 -0.55 7.06
N ALA A 118 -33.28 0.44 6.32
CA ALA A 118 -33.01 1.84 6.61
C ALA A 118 -34.24 2.71 6.26
N ASP A 119 -34.48 3.76 7.05
CA ASP A 119 -35.51 4.74 6.71
C ASP A 119 -34.97 5.69 5.65
N GLY A 120 -35.62 5.77 4.48
CA GLY A 120 -35.22 6.63 3.37
C GLY A 120 -35.21 8.12 3.73
N ASP A 121 -36.03 8.55 4.66
CA ASP A 121 -36.07 9.94 5.14
C ASP A 121 -34.99 10.22 6.21
N SER A 122 -34.38 9.17 6.80
CA SER A 122 -33.40 9.29 7.88
C SER A 122 -32.30 8.21 7.77
N ILE A 123 -31.62 8.17 6.64
CA ILE A 123 -30.58 7.15 6.36
C ILE A 123 -29.45 7.20 7.39
N GLN A 124 -28.84 8.37 7.58
CA GLN A 124 -27.73 8.52 8.54
C GLN A 124 -28.17 8.25 9.99
N GLY A 125 -29.44 8.56 10.33
CA GLY A 125 -30.05 8.20 11.60
C GLY A 125 -30.17 6.68 11.78
N SER A 126 -30.61 5.98 10.75
CA SER A 126 -30.72 4.51 10.74
C SER A 126 -29.36 3.85 10.88
N LEU A 127 -28.33 4.34 10.13
CA LEU A 127 -26.96 3.83 10.22
C LEU A 127 -26.37 4.01 11.61
N ARG A 128 -26.51 5.18 12.21
CA ARG A 128 -26.03 5.43 13.60
C ARG A 128 -26.71 4.52 14.61
N GLN A 129 -28.03 4.31 14.50
CA GLN A 129 -28.76 3.39 15.38
C GLN A 129 -28.25 1.96 15.24
N LEU A 130 -27.96 1.51 14.00
CA LEU A 130 -27.41 0.18 13.77
C LEU A 130 -26.05 0.00 14.44
N PHE A 131 -25.09 0.90 14.21
CA PHE A 131 -23.76 0.77 14.82
C PHE A 131 -23.84 0.84 16.35
N ALA A 132 -24.70 1.70 16.91
CA ALA A 132 -24.95 1.73 18.34
C ALA A 132 -25.60 0.43 18.88
N PHE A 133 -26.46 -0.22 18.10
CA PHE A 133 -27.01 -1.55 18.42
C PHE A 133 -25.90 -2.61 18.42
N LEU A 134 -25.06 -2.64 17.38
CA LEU A 134 -23.95 -3.59 17.28
C LEU A 134 -22.98 -3.45 18.46
N GLU A 135 -22.68 -2.24 18.86
CA GLU A 135 -21.83 -1.96 20.02
C GLU A 135 -22.43 -2.47 21.34
N ARG A 136 -23.70 -2.17 21.57
CA ARG A 136 -24.38 -2.51 22.86
C ARG A 136 -24.85 -3.95 22.94
N GLN A 137 -25.36 -4.52 21.84
CA GLN A 137 -26.09 -5.79 21.82
C GLN A 137 -25.43 -6.85 20.90
N GLY A 138 -24.50 -6.47 20.01
CA GLY A 138 -23.89 -7.35 19.02
C GLY A 138 -23.26 -8.60 19.65
N ARG A 139 -22.72 -8.47 20.88
CA ARG A 139 -22.17 -9.60 21.64
C ARG A 139 -23.19 -10.75 21.82
N GLY A 140 -24.44 -10.43 22.09
CA GLY A 140 -25.52 -11.42 22.25
C GLY A 140 -25.82 -12.20 20.95
N HIS A 141 -25.44 -11.63 19.83
CA HIS A 141 -25.57 -12.23 18.49
C HIS A 141 -24.26 -12.84 17.98
N GLY A 142 -23.21 -12.92 18.81
CA GLY A 142 -21.90 -13.46 18.44
C GLY A 142 -21.01 -12.46 17.68
N ILE A 143 -21.38 -11.18 17.62
CA ILE A 143 -20.64 -10.14 16.89
C ILE A 143 -19.55 -9.53 17.78
N ASP A 144 -18.33 -9.39 17.23
CA ASP A 144 -17.28 -8.56 17.79
C ASP A 144 -17.37 -7.14 17.21
N ALA A 145 -18.02 -6.24 17.93
CA ALA A 145 -18.23 -4.86 17.49
C ALA A 145 -16.94 -4.02 17.38
N ALA A 146 -15.81 -4.52 17.87
CA ALA A 146 -14.51 -3.88 17.68
C ALA A 146 -13.86 -4.24 16.34
N ARG A 147 -14.41 -5.21 15.58
CA ARG A 147 -13.90 -5.72 14.32
C ARG A 147 -15.02 -5.81 13.29
N LEU A 148 -15.42 -4.63 12.79
CA LEU A 148 -16.46 -4.51 11.78
C LEU A 148 -15.87 -4.18 10.42
N GLY A 149 -16.37 -4.86 9.39
CA GLY A 149 -16.22 -4.49 8.00
C GLY A 149 -17.50 -3.83 7.49
N VAL A 150 -17.38 -3.08 6.42
CA VAL A 150 -18.50 -2.47 5.72
C VAL A 150 -18.47 -2.87 4.26
N TYR A 151 -19.64 -3.16 3.70
CA TYR A 151 -19.89 -3.26 2.26
C TYR A 151 -20.91 -2.21 1.85
N ALA A 152 -20.60 -1.51 0.77
CA ALA A 152 -21.58 -0.67 0.11
C ALA A 152 -21.34 -0.64 -1.40
N ALA A 153 -22.40 -0.70 -2.17
CA ALA A 153 -22.35 -0.73 -3.64
C ALA A 153 -23.28 0.32 -4.25
N SER A 154 -22.94 0.80 -5.44
CA SER A 154 -23.76 1.74 -6.21
C SER A 154 -24.09 3.01 -5.41
N ALA A 155 -25.35 3.42 -5.37
CA ALA A 155 -25.81 4.58 -4.62
C ALA A 155 -25.53 4.48 -3.10
N ASN A 156 -25.46 3.25 -2.54
CA ASN A 156 -25.16 3.05 -1.13
C ASN A 156 -23.70 3.44 -0.78
N ALA A 157 -22.78 3.42 -1.74
CA ALA A 157 -21.38 3.73 -1.49
C ALA A 157 -21.19 5.20 -1.06
N SER A 158 -21.96 6.13 -1.61
CA SER A 158 -21.89 7.55 -1.22
C SER A 158 -22.36 7.77 0.22
N GLY A 159 -23.48 7.17 0.62
CA GLY A 159 -23.97 7.26 2.00
C GLY A 159 -23.07 6.54 3.01
N ALA A 160 -22.47 5.41 2.62
CA ALA A 160 -21.45 4.75 3.43
C ALA A 160 -20.19 5.60 3.58
N ALA A 161 -19.74 6.24 2.50
CA ALA A 161 -18.58 7.13 2.54
C ALA A 161 -18.84 8.33 3.45
N GLU A 162 -20.03 8.93 3.41
CA GLU A 162 -20.42 10.01 4.33
C GLU A 162 -20.32 9.57 5.80
N LEU A 163 -20.80 8.37 6.13
CA LEU A 163 -20.69 7.82 7.48
C LEU A 163 -19.25 7.54 7.89
N LEU A 164 -18.48 6.93 7.01
CA LEU A 164 -17.14 6.41 7.34
C LEU A 164 -16.06 7.50 7.35
N LEU A 165 -16.23 8.55 6.54
CA LEU A 165 -15.27 9.63 6.38
C LEU A 165 -15.73 10.94 7.04
N GLY A 166 -16.93 10.97 7.64
CA GLY A 166 -17.44 12.13 8.35
C GLY A 166 -16.77 12.32 9.72
N ASP A 167 -17.22 13.37 10.43
CA ASP A 167 -16.63 13.81 11.72
C ASP A 167 -16.76 12.80 12.87
N SER A 168 -17.71 11.88 12.79
CA SER A 168 -18.02 10.92 13.86
C SER A 168 -18.24 9.51 13.28
N PRO A 169 -17.19 8.89 12.72
CA PRO A 169 -17.31 7.55 12.15
C PRO A 169 -17.50 6.49 13.24
N PRO A 170 -18.16 5.35 12.93
CA PRO A 170 -18.31 4.25 13.87
C PRO A 170 -16.96 3.67 14.32
N GLY A 171 -16.74 3.55 15.62
CA GLY A 171 -15.44 3.20 16.19
C GLY A 171 -14.94 1.79 15.87
N GLY A 172 -15.83 0.84 15.67
CA GLY A 172 -15.49 -0.57 15.41
C GLY A 172 -15.11 -0.90 13.96
N VAL A 173 -15.31 0.02 13.01
CA VAL A 173 -15.06 -0.25 11.59
C VAL A 173 -13.56 -0.24 11.31
N LYS A 174 -13.05 -1.36 10.78
CA LYS A 174 -11.63 -1.61 10.48
C LYS A 174 -11.33 -1.77 9.00
N ALA A 175 -12.33 -1.98 8.15
CA ALA A 175 -12.16 -2.11 6.72
C ALA A 175 -13.47 -1.81 5.99
N ALA A 176 -13.39 -1.26 4.77
CA ALA A 176 -14.56 -1.04 3.93
C ALA A 176 -14.32 -1.53 2.49
N VAL A 177 -15.35 -2.09 1.89
CA VAL A 177 -15.38 -2.45 0.47
C VAL A 177 -16.48 -1.62 -0.19
N LEU A 178 -16.09 -0.84 -1.17
CA LEU A 178 -16.99 0.03 -1.93
C LEU A 178 -16.99 -0.41 -3.40
N TYR A 179 -18.13 -0.82 -3.92
CA TYR A 179 -18.25 -1.32 -5.28
C TYR A 179 -19.02 -0.31 -6.16
N TYR A 180 -18.47 -0.02 -7.33
CA TYR A 180 -19.05 0.76 -8.43
C TYR A 180 -19.96 1.92 -7.96
N GLY A 181 -19.56 2.59 -6.89
CA GLY A 181 -20.29 3.72 -6.32
C GLY A 181 -19.67 5.07 -6.66
N GLY A 182 -20.33 6.14 -6.22
CA GLY A 182 -19.82 7.49 -6.36
C GLY A 182 -18.47 7.69 -5.66
N VAL A 183 -17.64 8.59 -6.21
CA VAL A 183 -16.33 8.92 -5.64
C VAL A 183 -16.52 9.83 -4.43
N PRO A 184 -15.99 9.45 -3.25
CA PRO A 184 -16.09 10.28 -2.06
C PRO A 184 -15.35 11.61 -2.20
N SER A 185 -15.96 12.72 -1.75
CA SER A 185 -15.37 14.07 -1.82
C SER A 185 -14.73 14.54 -0.52
N GLY A 186 -15.04 13.91 0.63
CA GLY A 186 -14.54 14.30 1.96
C GLY A 186 -13.06 13.98 2.19
N ALA A 187 -12.54 14.40 3.36
CA ALA A 187 -11.21 14.04 3.83
C ALA A 187 -11.07 12.52 3.99
N LEU A 188 -9.90 11.98 3.61
CA LEU A 188 -9.66 10.55 3.69
C LEU A 188 -9.07 10.19 5.06
N ARG A 189 -9.54 9.10 5.64
CA ARG A 189 -8.98 8.53 6.87
C ARG A 189 -7.70 7.74 6.53
N THR A 190 -6.65 7.96 7.31
CA THR A 190 -5.37 7.24 7.17
C THR A 190 -5.33 5.93 7.97
N ASP A 191 -6.35 5.67 8.79
CA ASP A 191 -6.49 4.48 9.64
C ASP A 191 -7.54 3.49 9.13
N LEU A 192 -8.25 3.81 8.02
CA LEU A 192 -9.30 2.97 7.44
C LEU A 192 -8.88 2.41 6.08
N PRO A 193 -8.49 1.13 6.00
CA PRO A 193 -8.32 0.42 4.74
C PRO A 193 -9.62 0.36 3.95
N VAL A 194 -9.56 0.73 2.66
CA VAL A 194 -10.69 0.69 1.75
C VAL A 194 -10.30 -0.03 0.46
N LEU A 195 -11.08 -1.02 0.07
CA LEU A 195 -11.05 -1.58 -1.28
C LEU A 195 -12.15 -0.91 -2.11
N PHE A 196 -11.75 -0.10 -3.07
CA PHE A 196 -12.67 0.57 -3.99
C PHE A 196 -12.59 -0.11 -5.36
N VAL A 197 -13.70 -0.74 -5.78
CA VAL A 197 -13.76 -1.48 -7.05
C VAL A 197 -14.65 -0.73 -8.04
N VAL A 198 -14.05 -0.35 -9.15
CA VAL A 198 -14.70 0.39 -10.24
C VAL A 198 -15.10 -0.58 -11.34
N ALA A 199 -16.37 -0.54 -11.77
CA ALA A 199 -16.79 -1.21 -12.99
C ALA A 199 -16.34 -0.40 -14.21
N GLU A 200 -15.79 -1.05 -15.23
CA GLU A 200 -15.31 -0.36 -16.44
C GLU A 200 -16.43 0.44 -17.12
N SER A 201 -17.67 -0.07 -17.11
CA SER A 201 -18.82 0.64 -17.67
C SER A 201 -19.10 2.00 -17.02
N ASP A 202 -18.66 2.21 -15.78
CA ASP A 202 -18.83 3.45 -15.03
C ASP A 202 -17.62 4.40 -15.18
N ALA A 203 -16.46 3.88 -15.59
CA ALA A 203 -15.22 4.65 -15.70
C ALA A 203 -15.32 5.91 -16.58
N PRO A 204 -16.04 5.91 -17.73
CA PRO A 204 -16.19 7.12 -18.54
C PRO A 204 -16.89 8.29 -17.83
N ARG A 205 -17.79 7.98 -16.87
CA ARG A 205 -18.51 8.99 -16.08
C ARG A 205 -17.69 9.46 -14.87
N MET A 206 -16.73 8.67 -14.43
CA MET A 206 -16.02 8.87 -13.18
C MET A 206 -14.54 9.23 -13.36
N GLY A 207 -14.01 9.24 -14.60
CA GLY A 207 -12.57 9.30 -14.86
C GLY A 207 -11.83 10.45 -14.18
N GLU A 208 -12.35 11.67 -14.30
CA GLU A 208 -11.75 12.85 -13.64
C GLU A 208 -11.85 12.75 -12.12
N ALA A 209 -13.00 12.37 -11.58
CA ALA A 209 -13.21 12.20 -10.14
C ALA A 209 -12.36 11.07 -9.55
N LEU A 210 -12.13 9.99 -10.30
CA LEU A 210 -11.23 8.90 -9.90
C LEU A 210 -9.77 9.36 -9.86
N GLY A 211 -9.32 10.14 -10.85
CA GLY A 211 -7.99 10.74 -10.86
C GLY A 211 -7.76 11.65 -9.66
N ALA A 212 -8.74 12.50 -9.34
CA ALA A 212 -8.72 13.37 -8.17
C ALA A 212 -8.73 12.58 -6.85
N LEU A 213 -9.53 11.53 -6.74
CA LEU A 213 -9.52 10.64 -5.57
C LEU A 213 -8.15 10.01 -5.39
N TRP A 214 -7.56 9.47 -6.46
CA TRP A 214 -6.25 8.82 -6.37
C TRP A 214 -5.14 9.79 -5.95
N GLY A 215 -5.16 11.02 -6.47
CA GLY A 215 -4.27 12.10 -6.01
C GLY A 215 -4.36 12.30 -4.50
N ARG A 216 -5.58 12.43 -3.95
CA ARG A 216 -5.82 12.58 -2.51
C ARG A 216 -5.39 11.36 -1.70
N VAL A 217 -5.61 10.15 -2.23
CA VAL A 217 -5.17 8.89 -1.57
C VAL A 217 -3.65 8.87 -1.41
N VAL A 218 -2.91 9.24 -2.46
CA VAL A 218 -1.44 9.29 -2.43
C VAL A 218 -0.95 10.40 -1.49
N GLU A 219 -1.51 11.60 -1.58
CA GLU A 219 -1.14 12.74 -0.74
C GLU A 219 -1.38 12.47 0.75
N ALA A 220 -2.56 11.95 1.09
CA ALA A 220 -2.92 11.60 2.47
C ALA A 220 -2.25 10.31 2.96
N ARG A 221 -1.60 9.53 2.08
CA ARG A 221 -1.12 8.16 2.38
C ARG A 221 -2.22 7.27 2.94
N ALA A 222 -3.45 7.46 2.46
CA ALA A 222 -4.59 6.68 2.92
C ALA A 222 -4.47 5.23 2.44
N PRO A 223 -4.83 4.22 3.26
CA PRO A 223 -4.67 2.80 2.92
C PRO A 223 -5.77 2.30 1.98
N TRP A 224 -5.93 2.96 0.84
CA TRP A 224 -6.92 2.62 -0.17
C TRP A 224 -6.31 1.74 -1.27
N THR A 225 -7.06 0.72 -1.65
CA THR A 225 -6.77 -0.13 -2.81
C THR A 225 -7.81 0.15 -3.89
N LEU A 226 -7.37 0.60 -5.06
CA LEU A 226 -8.22 0.77 -6.24
C LEU A 226 -8.11 -0.49 -7.10
N ALA A 227 -9.25 -1.10 -7.45
CA ALA A 227 -9.33 -2.21 -8.38
C ALA A 227 -10.29 -1.88 -9.52
N PHE A 228 -9.97 -2.37 -10.73
CA PHE A 228 -10.81 -2.23 -11.90
C PHE A 228 -11.37 -3.57 -12.33
N GLY A 229 -12.67 -3.65 -12.51
CA GLY A 229 -13.34 -4.75 -13.18
C GLY A 229 -13.38 -4.50 -14.67
N SER A 230 -12.40 -5.03 -15.42
CA SER A 230 -12.32 -4.85 -16.88
C SER A 230 -13.51 -5.49 -17.58
N ARG A 231 -14.16 -4.76 -18.46
CA ARG A 231 -15.39 -5.18 -19.15
C ARG A 231 -16.56 -5.57 -18.22
N MET A 232 -16.49 -5.13 -16.94
CA MET A 232 -17.56 -5.38 -15.99
C MET A 232 -18.62 -4.29 -16.06
N PRO A 233 -19.91 -4.66 -16.07
CA PRO A 233 -21.03 -3.72 -15.97
C PRO A 233 -21.21 -3.26 -14.52
N HIS A 234 -21.97 -2.19 -14.33
CA HIS A 234 -22.50 -1.81 -13.03
C HIS A 234 -23.28 -2.99 -12.42
N GLY A 235 -23.07 -3.29 -11.14
CA GLY A 235 -23.70 -4.45 -10.49
C GLY A 235 -23.07 -5.80 -10.89
N PHE A 236 -21.81 -5.83 -11.29
CA PHE A 236 -21.13 -7.03 -11.79
C PHE A 236 -21.14 -8.20 -10.80
N ASP A 237 -21.13 -7.94 -9.51
CA ASP A 237 -21.16 -8.97 -8.47
C ASP A 237 -22.49 -9.71 -8.36
N ALA A 238 -23.56 -9.17 -9.00
CA ALA A 238 -24.87 -9.81 -9.16
C ALA A 238 -25.16 -10.26 -10.60
N PHE A 239 -24.64 -9.50 -11.60
CA PHE A 239 -25.11 -9.64 -12.98
C PHE A 239 -24.06 -10.20 -13.95
N SER A 240 -22.83 -10.44 -13.51
CA SER A 240 -21.75 -10.95 -14.36
C SER A 240 -21.22 -12.29 -13.85
N ASP A 241 -21.84 -13.38 -14.30
CA ASP A 241 -21.41 -14.72 -13.93
C ASP A 241 -20.17 -15.16 -14.74
N ASN A 242 -19.02 -14.59 -14.39
CA ASN A 242 -17.72 -14.89 -14.99
C ASN A 242 -16.57 -14.90 -13.95
N ASP A 243 -15.39 -15.37 -14.36
CA ASP A 243 -14.26 -15.56 -13.46
C ASP A 243 -13.71 -14.24 -12.90
N GLU A 244 -13.85 -13.13 -13.64
CA GLU A 244 -13.36 -11.84 -13.17
C GLU A 244 -14.27 -11.29 -12.06
N ALA A 245 -15.58 -11.34 -12.23
CA ALA A 245 -16.53 -10.96 -11.20
C ALA A 245 -16.35 -11.81 -9.93
N ARG A 246 -16.20 -13.13 -10.09
CA ARG A 246 -15.91 -14.04 -8.97
C ARG A 246 -14.60 -13.69 -8.25
N ARG A 247 -13.54 -13.33 -9.00
CA ARG A 247 -12.27 -12.88 -8.39
C ARG A 247 -12.45 -11.62 -7.55
N HIS A 248 -13.22 -10.63 -7.99
CA HIS A 248 -13.50 -9.42 -7.21
C HIS A 248 -14.29 -9.74 -5.94
N VAL A 249 -15.26 -10.65 -6.00
CA VAL A 249 -15.98 -11.14 -4.81
C VAL A 249 -15.02 -11.82 -3.84
N GLN A 250 -14.16 -12.71 -4.32
CA GLN A 250 -13.13 -13.36 -3.50
C GLN A 250 -12.12 -12.36 -2.92
N GLN A 251 -11.74 -11.34 -3.70
CA GLN A 251 -10.87 -10.25 -3.24
C GLN A 251 -11.49 -9.48 -2.08
N ALA A 252 -12.80 -9.18 -2.11
CA ALA A 252 -13.50 -8.53 -1.02
C ALA A 252 -13.49 -9.41 0.26
N ILE A 253 -13.78 -10.70 0.13
CA ILE A 253 -13.70 -11.65 1.26
C ILE A 253 -12.29 -11.69 1.84
N ALA A 254 -11.26 -11.83 1.00
CA ALA A 254 -9.87 -11.85 1.44
C ALA A 254 -9.45 -10.53 2.10
N PHE A 255 -9.92 -9.39 1.58
CA PHE A 255 -9.67 -8.08 2.13
C PHE A 255 -10.24 -7.94 3.54
N TRP A 256 -11.51 -8.30 3.78
CA TRP A 256 -12.07 -8.28 5.13
C TRP A 256 -11.33 -9.24 6.06
N LYS A 257 -11.05 -10.46 5.64
CA LYS A 257 -10.30 -11.42 6.47
C LYS A 257 -8.95 -10.86 6.91
N SER A 258 -8.20 -10.24 6.01
CA SER A 258 -6.88 -9.69 6.32
C SER A 258 -6.91 -8.52 7.32
N HIS A 259 -8.01 -7.76 7.38
CA HIS A 259 -8.13 -6.59 8.25
C HIS A 259 -8.97 -6.83 9.51
N LEU A 260 -9.86 -7.82 9.49
CA LEU A 260 -10.77 -8.10 10.61
C LEU A 260 -10.31 -9.30 11.46
N GLU A 261 -9.62 -10.26 10.86
CA GLU A 261 -9.04 -11.38 11.58
C GLU A 261 -7.56 -11.08 11.81
N PRO A 262 -7.05 -11.18 13.05
CA PRO A 262 -5.60 -11.14 13.25
C PRO A 262 -5.02 -12.39 12.58
N VAL A 263 -4.53 -12.25 11.37
CA VAL A 263 -3.79 -13.31 10.69
C VAL A 263 -2.52 -13.51 11.49
N PRO A 264 -2.28 -14.67 12.11
CA PRO A 264 -0.96 -14.99 12.62
C PRO A 264 0.00 -14.87 11.43
N GLN A 265 0.90 -13.89 11.49
CA GLN A 265 1.93 -13.73 10.47
C GLN A 265 2.61 -15.09 10.28
N PRO A 266 2.69 -15.67 9.07
CA PRO A 266 3.39 -16.91 8.85
C PRO A 266 4.81 -16.82 9.44
N ALA A 267 5.34 -17.91 9.94
CA ALA A 267 6.67 -17.91 10.56
C ALA A 267 7.75 -17.31 9.64
N TRP A 268 7.63 -17.51 8.33
CA TRP A 268 8.52 -16.94 7.34
C TRP A 268 8.38 -15.41 7.18
N ALA A 269 7.19 -14.84 7.40
CA ALA A 269 6.98 -13.38 7.32
C ALA A 269 7.50 -12.67 8.59
N ARG A 270 7.68 -13.41 9.69
CA ARG A 270 8.19 -12.90 10.96
C ARG A 270 9.70 -13.11 11.14
N SER A 271 10.41 -13.60 10.13
CA SER A 271 11.85 -13.75 10.27
C SER A 271 12.51 -12.38 10.37
N ALA A 272 13.37 -12.18 11.37
CA ALA A 272 14.14 -10.95 11.55
C ALA A 272 14.91 -10.58 10.27
N ALA A 273 15.41 -11.55 9.54
CA ALA A 273 16.10 -11.34 8.28
C ALA A 273 15.22 -10.65 7.21
N ARG A 274 13.95 -11.06 7.07
CA ARG A 274 13.03 -10.42 6.09
C ARG A 274 12.68 -8.98 6.48
N GLU A 275 12.43 -8.75 7.76
CA GLU A 275 12.17 -7.40 8.27
C GLU A 275 13.39 -6.49 8.06
N ILE A 276 14.59 -7.00 8.31
CA ILE A 276 15.84 -6.29 8.02
C ILE A 276 15.94 -5.94 6.54
N VAL A 277 15.73 -6.91 5.64
CA VAL A 277 15.77 -6.68 4.19
C VAL A 277 14.75 -5.62 3.77
N ALA A 278 13.49 -5.74 4.22
CA ALA A 278 12.45 -4.76 3.92
C ALA A 278 12.83 -3.34 4.38
N THR A 279 13.40 -3.21 5.58
CA THR A 279 13.85 -1.93 6.15
C THR A 279 15.03 -1.34 5.37
N LEU A 280 15.96 -2.18 4.91
CA LEU A 280 17.07 -1.75 4.06
C LEU A 280 16.59 -1.23 2.69
N TYR A 281 15.59 -1.88 2.09
CA TYR A 281 14.98 -1.41 0.85
C TYR A 281 14.15 -0.13 1.05
N ALA A 282 13.52 0.05 2.21
CA ALA A 282 12.84 1.30 2.56
C ALA A 282 13.79 2.45 2.87
N ASN A 283 15.11 2.20 2.91
CA ASN A 283 16.16 3.16 3.28
C ASN A 283 15.95 3.79 4.68
N ASP A 284 15.30 3.05 5.59
CA ASP A 284 15.15 3.44 7.00
C ASP A 284 16.35 2.98 7.81
N ALA A 285 17.39 3.81 7.82
CA ALA A 285 18.65 3.49 8.47
C ALA A 285 18.50 3.32 10.00
N ALA A 286 17.63 4.10 10.64
CA ALA A 286 17.44 4.01 12.09
C ALA A 286 16.82 2.65 12.47
N ARG A 287 15.72 2.28 11.82
CA ARG A 287 15.04 1.00 12.05
C ARG A 287 15.92 -0.19 11.65
N ALA A 288 16.64 -0.08 10.52
CA ALA A 288 17.59 -1.12 10.10
C ALA A 288 18.69 -1.36 11.15
N ALA A 289 19.22 -0.31 11.77
CA ALA A 289 20.23 -0.44 12.81
C ALA A 289 19.68 -1.14 14.07
N GLU A 290 18.46 -0.81 14.49
CA GLU A 290 17.79 -1.45 15.63
C GLU A 290 17.61 -2.97 15.43
N LEU A 291 17.29 -3.39 14.21
CA LEU A 291 17.07 -4.80 13.86
C LEU A 291 18.41 -5.54 13.65
N LEU A 292 19.38 -4.90 12.99
CA LEU A 292 20.66 -5.52 12.67
C LEU A 292 21.56 -5.71 13.91
N ALA A 293 21.47 -4.84 14.91
CA ALA A 293 22.29 -4.96 16.11
C ALA A 293 22.08 -6.29 16.86
N PRO A 294 20.86 -6.67 17.28
CA PRO A 294 20.64 -7.97 17.91
C PRO A 294 20.84 -9.14 16.95
N TYR A 295 20.48 -8.97 15.65
CA TYR A 295 20.65 -10.02 14.65
C TYR A 295 22.12 -10.39 14.46
N THR A 296 23.01 -9.41 14.27
CA THR A 296 24.45 -9.64 14.10
C THR A 296 25.13 -10.18 15.37
N SER A 297 24.59 -9.86 16.55
CA SER A 297 25.05 -10.44 17.83
C SER A 297 24.67 -11.92 17.94
N ALA A 298 23.47 -12.28 17.52
CA ALA A 298 22.99 -13.68 17.51
C ALA A 298 23.61 -14.52 16.36
N ASN A 299 24.01 -13.84 15.26
CA ASN A 299 24.56 -14.47 14.06
C ASN A 299 25.95 -13.87 13.72
N PRO A 300 26.97 -14.04 14.58
CA PRO A 300 28.25 -13.34 14.43
C PRO A 300 29.05 -13.77 13.19
N ARG A 301 28.70 -14.92 12.56
CA ARG A 301 29.35 -15.45 11.35
C ARG A 301 28.62 -15.05 10.05
N ASP A 302 27.55 -14.28 10.14
CA ASP A 302 26.86 -13.77 8.95
C ASP A 302 27.58 -12.52 8.43
N ALA A 303 28.49 -12.71 7.47
CA ALA A 303 29.32 -11.65 6.89
C ALA A 303 28.45 -10.58 6.21
N GLU A 304 27.37 -10.99 5.54
CA GLU A 304 26.46 -10.07 4.84
C GLU A 304 25.69 -9.19 5.82
N ALA A 305 25.19 -9.76 6.91
CA ALA A 305 24.55 -8.99 7.99
C ALA A 305 25.52 -8.00 8.64
N GLN A 306 26.78 -8.39 8.90
CA GLN A 306 27.80 -7.49 9.42
C GLN A 306 28.07 -6.34 8.44
N ARG A 307 28.15 -6.62 7.14
CA ARG A 307 28.34 -5.63 6.08
C ARG A 307 27.16 -4.65 6.01
N HIS A 308 25.92 -5.15 6.01
CA HIS A 308 24.73 -4.30 6.01
C HIS A 308 24.65 -3.42 7.26
N TYR A 309 24.96 -3.98 8.42
CA TYR A 309 24.98 -3.24 9.68
C TYR A 309 25.99 -2.10 9.63
N ALA A 310 27.22 -2.38 9.18
CA ALA A 310 28.25 -1.36 9.00
C ALA A 310 27.80 -0.23 8.06
N ARG A 311 27.19 -0.57 6.90
CA ARG A 311 26.67 0.41 5.94
C ARG A 311 25.61 1.32 6.56
N VAL A 312 24.67 0.75 7.30
CA VAL A 312 23.64 1.49 8.01
C VAL A 312 24.25 2.41 9.07
N LEU A 313 25.24 1.94 9.81
CA LEU A 313 25.96 2.76 10.80
C LEU A 313 26.71 3.94 10.15
N VAL A 314 27.25 3.77 8.94
CA VAL A 314 27.83 4.88 8.15
C VAL A 314 26.77 5.92 7.81
N GLN A 315 25.58 5.51 7.35
CA GLN A 315 24.46 6.43 7.08
C GLN A 315 24.05 7.23 8.33
N LEU A 316 24.11 6.61 9.50
CA LEU A 316 23.85 7.23 10.81
C LEU A 316 25.05 7.98 11.38
N GLN A 317 26.14 8.13 10.64
CA GLN A 317 27.40 8.76 11.05
C GLN A 317 28.06 8.11 12.29
N ARG A 318 27.73 6.86 12.60
CA ARG A 318 28.33 6.08 13.70
C ARG A 318 29.58 5.36 13.24
N PHE A 319 30.58 6.12 12.79
CA PHE A 319 31.76 5.60 12.07
C PHE A 319 32.60 4.59 12.85
N ALA A 320 32.79 4.77 14.15
CA ALA A 320 33.59 3.83 14.98
C ALA A 320 32.89 2.45 15.08
N ALA A 321 31.58 2.44 15.23
CA ALA A 321 30.78 1.21 15.24
C ALA A 321 30.74 0.56 13.82
N ALA A 322 30.65 1.37 12.79
CA ALA A 322 30.72 0.91 11.40
C ALA A 322 32.06 0.24 11.09
N ASP A 323 33.18 0.83 11.53
CA ASP A 323 34.52 0.25 11.35
C ASP A 323 34.62 -1.12 12.01
N SER A 324 34.13 -1.24 13.23
CA SER A 324 34.09 -2.51 13.96
C SER A 324 33.24 -3.57 13.26
N ALA A 325 32.12 -3.19 12.71
CA ALA A 325 31.23 -4.12 11.97
C ALA A 325 31.84 -4.53 10.62
N TYR A 326 32.44 -3.59 9.88
CA TYR A 326 33.20 -3.90 8.67
C TYR A 326 34.41 -4.78 8.93
N HIS A 327 35.12 -4.57 10.03
CA HIS A 327 36.23 -5.44 10.41
C HIS A 327 35.78 -6.88 10.66
N ARG A 328 34.65 -7.07 11.34
CA ARG A 328 34.05 -8.41 11.50
C ARG A 328 33.65 -9.03 10.15
N ALA A 329 33.02 -8.27 9.26
CA ALA A 329 32.71 -8.75 7.91
C ALA A 329 33.98 -9.14 7.13
N TRP A 330 35.04 -8.34 7.24
CA TRP A 330 36.32 -8.58 6.62
C TRP A 330 37.02 -9.87 7.08
N LEU A 331 36.94 -10.17 8.38
CA LEU A 331 37.50 -11.41 8.93
C LEU A 331 36.76 -12.65 8.43
N LEU A 332 35.49 -12.51 8.01
CA LEU A 332 34.68 -13.59 7.49
C LEU A 332 34.84 -13.77 5.97
N ASP A 333 34.92 -12.67 5.21
CA ASP A 333 35.11 -12.68 3.77
C ASP A 333 35.80 -11.38 3.29
N SER A 334 37.12 -11.41 3.23
CA SER A 334 37.94 -10.26 2.80
C SER A 334 37.92 -10.00 1.30
N THR A 335 37.30 -10.88 0.51
CA THR A 335 37.25 -10.79 -0.96
C THR A 335 35.92 -10.37 -1.51
N HIS A 336 34.89 -10.28 -0.66
CA HIS A 336 33.55 -9.94 -1.08
C HIS A 336 33.48 -8.56 -1.75
N PRO A 337 33.09 -8.44 -3.04
CA PRO A 337 33.17 -7.19 -3.80
C PRO A 337 32.36 -6.04 -3.18
N GLY A 338 31.17 -6.34 -2.63
CA GLY A 338 30.33 -5.37 -1.94
C GLY A 338 30.92 -4.87 -0.61
N LEU A 339 31.73 -5.69 0.07
CA LEU A 339 32.48 -5.27 1.26
C LEU A 339 33.62 -4.33 0.88
N LEU A 340 34.40 -4.69 -0.13
CA LEU A 340 35.51 -3.87 -0.64
C LEU A 340 35.04 -2.48 -1.06
N SER A 341 33.92 -2.42 -1.81
CA SER A 341 33.35 -1.14 -2.24
C SER A 341 32.83 -0.30 -1.08
N SER A 342 32.12 -0.92 -0.13
CA SER A 342 31.58 -0.21 1.05
C SER A 342 32.67 0.32 1.97
N LEU A 343 33.71 -0.47 2.22
CA LEU A 343 34.91 -0.04 2.98
C LEU A 343 35.64 1.09 2.27
N GLY A 344 35.83 0.98 0.95
CA GLY A 344 36.47 2.01 0.14
C GLY A 344 35.74 3.34 0.25
N GLN A 345 34.42 3.33 0.12
CA GLN A 345 33.58 4.51 0.30
C GLN A 345 33.71 5.13 1.69
N MET A 346 33.68 4.30 2.74
CA MET A 346 33.85 4.77 4.11
C MET A 346 35.23 5.40 4.32
N ARG A 347 36.32 4.79 3.81
CA ARG A 347 37.68 5.35 3.90
C ARG A 347 37.81 6.70 3.19
N ILE A 348 37.16 6.86 2.02
CA ILE A 348 37.06 8.14 1.31
C ILE A 348 36.33 9.18 2.15
N GLY A 349 35.18 8.83 2.74
CA GLY A 349 34.45 9.72 3.66
C GLY A 349 35.27 10.14 4.89
N GLN A 350 36.22 9.32 5.32
CA GLN A 350 37.21 9.60 6.38
C GLN A 350 38.46 10.34 5.86
N GLN A 351 38.49 10.74 4.60
CA GLN A 351 39.63 11.37 3.90
C GLN A 351 40.92 10.48 3.88
N ARG A 352 40.73 9.18 4.06
CA ARG A 352 41.81 8.17 3.91
C ARG A 352 41.90 7.75 2.44
N TRP A 353 42.26 8.72 1.58
CA TRP A 353 42.19 8.64 0.12
C TRP A 353 42.88 7.43 -0.49
N ALA A 354 44.13 7.15 -0.04
CA ALA A 354 44.92 6.04 -0.59
C ALA A 354 44.32 4.67 -0.29
N GLU A 355 43.84 4.46 0.92
CA GLU A 355 43.16 3.21 1.30
C GLU A 355 41.83 3.04 0.60
N GLY A 356 41.06 4.14 0.53
CA GLY A 356 39.78 4.15 -0.19
C GLY A 356 39.96 3.80 -1.66
N ALA A 357 40.96 4.41 -2.33
CA ALA A 357 41.26 4.13 -3.74
C ALA A 357 41.69 2.67 -3.98
N ASP A 358 42.56 2.11 -3.12
CA ASP A 358 42.96 0.70 -3.23
C ASP A 358 41.78 -0.26 -3.08
N LEU A 359 40.94 -0.05 -2.09
CA LEU A 359 39.74 -0.87 -1.86
C LEU A 359 38.75 -0.80 -3.03
N LEU A 360 38.52 0.39 -3.59
CA LEU A 360 37.65 0.55 -4.76
C LEU A 360 38.25 -0.09 -6.03
N GLN A 361 39.56 0.02 -6.25
CA GLN A 361 40.23 -0.65 -7.36
C GLN A 361 40.10 -2.17 -7.25
N ARG A 362 40.26 -2.72 -6.07
CA ARG A 362 40.05 -4.16 -5.82
C ARG A 362 38.58 -4.57 -5.99
N ALA A 363 37.65 -3.75 -5.59
CA ALA A 363 36.22 -4.00 -5.84
C ALA A 363 35.90 -4.05 -7.35
N ILE A 364 36.47 -3.12 -8.11
CA ILE A 364 36.34 -3.07 -9.58
C ILE A 364 36.98 -4.32 -10.20
N ALA A 365 38.18 -4.70 -9.78
CA ALA A 365 38.85 -5.92 -10.23
C ALA A 365 38.04 -7.19 -9.91
N ALA A 366 37.24 -7.17 -8.85
CA ALA A 366 36.31 -8.25 -8.46
C ALA A 366 34.92 -8.15 -9.15
N GLY A 367 34.75 -7.27 -10.13
CA GLY A 367 33.57 -7.18 -10.99
C GLY A 367 32.50 -6.16 -10.54
N VAL A 368 32.79 -5.26 -9.61
CA VAL A 368 31.84 -4.18 -9.24
C VAL A 368 31.93 -3.04 -10.27
N GLU A 369 31.01 -3.00 -11.19
CA GLU A 369 30.95 -2.06 -12.32
C GLU A 369 29.71 -1.17 -12.24
N HIS A 370 29.81 -0.01 -11.57
CA HIS A 370 28.77 1.04 -11.64
C HIS A 370 29.36 2.44 -11.48
N SER A 371 28.67 3.44 -12.02
CA SER A 371 29.15 4.82 -12.15
C SER A 371 29.60 5.46 -10.81
N MET A 372 28.89 5.18 -9.72
CA MET A 372 29.22 5.75 -8.41
C MET A 372 30.61 5.34 -7.92
N ILE A 373 30.99 4.07 -8.07
CA ILE A 373 32.30 3.58 -7.61
C ILE A 373 33.45 4.23 -8.39
N HIS A 374 33.30 4.34 -9.71
CA HIS A 374 34.26 5.03 -10.54
C HIS A 374 34.33 6.53 -10.24
N GLY A 375 33.19 7.19 -9.97
CA GLY A 375 33.20 8.58 -9.56
C GLY A 375 33.92 8.82 -8.22
N GLN A 376 33.68 7.95 -7.25
CA GLN A 376 34.37 8.04 -5.93
C GLN A 376 35.86 7.71 -6.03
N LEU A 377 36.23 6.73 -6.87
CA LEU A 377 37.63 6.43 -7.15
C LEU A 377 38.30 7.64 -7.81
N GLY A 378 37.68 8.27 -8.80
CA GLY A 378 38.17 9.49 -9.42
C GLY A 378 38.38 10.62 -8.42
N TRP A 379 37.43 10.78 -7.48
CA TRP A 379 37.55 11.78 -6.42
C TRP A 379 38.75 11.52 -5.49
N ALA A 380 38.92 10.28 -5.04
CA ALA A 380 40.08 9.90 -4.23
C ALA A 380 41.40 10.11 -4.97
N GLN A 381 41.46 9.73 -6.26
CA GLN A 381 42.64 9.90 -7.10
C GLN A 381 42.99 11.38 -7.32
N LEU A 382 41.99 12.24 -7.48
CA LEU A 382 42.17 13.70 -7.59
C LEU A 382 42.83 14.27 -6.32
N HIS A 383 42.36 13.86 -5.14
CA HIS A 383 42.96 14.25 -3.86
C HIS A 383 44.38 13.70 -3.67
N LEU A 384 44.72 12.57 -4.28
CA LEU A 384 46.06 12.00 -4.27
C LEU A 384 46.98 12.63 -5.34
N GLY A 385 46.50 13.60 -6.13
CA GLY A 385 47.26 14.18 -7.24
C GLY A 385 47.43 13.25 -8.44
N ARG A 386 46.74 12.13 -8.49
CA ARG A 386 46.77 11.15 -9.58
C ARG A 386 45.80 11.58 -10.70
N ASN A 387 46.08 12.75 -11.31
CA ASN A 387 45.12 13.45 -12.15
C ASN A 387 44.71 12.66 -13.40
N ALA A 388 45.67 11.97 -14.04
CA ALA A 388 45.38 11.15 -15.24
C ALA A 388 44.52 9.91 -14.92
N GLU A 389 44.70 9.33 -13.74
CA GLU A 389 43.87 8.22 -13.26
C GLU A 389 42.48 8.73 -12.91
N ALA A 390 42.38 9.89 -12.24
CA ALA A 390 41.11 10.53 -11.89
C ALA A 390 40.27 10.83 -13.13
N ALA A 391 40.88 11.41 -14.17
CA ALA A 391 40.21 11.66 -15.43
C ALA A 391 39.62 10.37 -16.04
N ARG A 392 40.40 9.30 -16.14
CA ARG A 392 39.92 8.00 -16.63
C ARG A 392 38.78 7.43 -15.79
N SER A 393 38.85 7.57 -14.47
CA SER A 393 37.80 7.09 -13.58
C SER A 393 36.49 7.84 -13.76
N TYR A 394 36.54 9.16 -13.93
CA TYR A 394 35.34 9.95 -14.23
C TYR A 394 34.79 9.65 -15.63
N GLU A 395 35.66 9.53 -16.65
CA GLU A 395 35.23 9.14 -18.00
C GLU A 395 34.50 7.78 -17.96
N ARG A 396 35.02 6.81 -17.22
CA ARG A 396 34.37 5.51 -17.04
C ARG A 396 33.04 5.65 -16.31
N ALA A 397 32.95 6.48 -15.27
CA ALA A 397 31.72 6.76 -14.56
C ALA A 397 30.65 7.33 -15.51
N PHE A 398 31.01 8.26 -16.41
CA PHE A 398 30.11 8.79 -17.43
C PHE A 398 29.67 7.73 -18.44
N ALA A 399 30.58 6.87 -18.90
CA ALA A 399 30.26 5.77 -19.82
C ALA A 399 29.27 4.75 -19.20
N LEU A 400 29.30 4.59 -17.87
CA LEU A 400 28.38 3.74 -17.11
C LEU A 400 27.06 4.42 -16.77
N GLY A 401 26.90 5.71 -17.04
CA GLY A 401 25.68 6.46 -16.85
C GLY A 401 25.53 7.07 -15.43
N ILE A 402 26.05 8.27 -15.24
CA ILE A 402 25.78 9.06 -14.02
C ILE A 402 24.41 9.72 -14.17
N PRO A 403 23.51 9.58 -13.16
CA PRO A 403 22.22 10.27 -13.18
C PRO A 403 22.40 11.80 -13.33
N PRO A 404 21.54 12.49 -14.10
CA PRO A 404 21.62 13.93 -14.26
C PRO A 404 21.36 14.67 -12.93
N GLY A 405 21.85 15.89 -12.82
CA GLY A 405 21.65 16.76 -11.68
C GLY A 405 22.94 17.30 -11.08
N ARG A 406 22.79 18.44 -10.37
CA ARG A 406 23.92 19.19 -9.79
C ARG A 406 24.81 18.35 -8.88
N SER A 407 24.21 17.66 -7.92
CA SER A 407 24.93 16.88 -6.87
C SER A 407 25.49 15.55 -7.35
N THR A 408 25.18 15.15 -8.56
CA THR A 408 25.63 13.88 -9.17
C THR A 408 26.49 14.17 -10.41
N ARG A 409 25.88 14.25 -11.59
CA ARG A 409 26.58 14.43 -12.86
C ARG A 409 27.27 15.78 -12.98
N GLY A 410 26.68 16.86 -12.43
CA GLY A 410 27.28 18.19 -12.41
C GLY A 410 28.60 18.23 -11.62
N VAL A 411 28.61 17.70 -10.41
CA VAL A 411 29.85 17.59 -9.59
C VAL A 411 30.88 16.69 -10.23
N ALA A 412 30.46 15.59 -10.87
CA ALA A 412 31.38 14.71 -11.57
C ALA A 412 32.07 15.41 -12.76
N TRP A 413 31.32 16.22 -13.56
CA TRP A 413 31.88 17.05 -14.61
C TRP A 413 32.86 18.09 -14.07
N TYR A 414 32.51 18.74 -12.95
CA TYR A 414 33.38 19.71 -12.28
C TYR A 414 34.70 19.08 -11.85
N ASN A 415 34.65 17.94 -11.18
CA ASN A 415 35.87 17.24 -10.74
C ASN A 415 36.70 16.71 -11.90
N LEU A 416 36.07 16.28 -12.99
CA LEU A 416 36.77 15.92 -14.22
C LEU A 416 37.49 17.12 -14.83
N ALA A 417 36.86 18.29 -14.81
CA ALA A 417 37.50 19.51 -15.26
C ALA A 417 38.71 19.90 -14.41
N CYS A 418 38.65 19.72 -13.09
CA CYS A 418 39.80 19.89 -12.21
C CYS A 418 40.95 18.96 -12.58
N ALA A 419 40.63 17.67 -12.86
CA ALA A 419 41.63 16.71 -13.28
C ALA A 419 42.30 17.15 -14.60
N TYR A 420 41.53 17.57 -15.61
CA TYR A 420 42.08 18.07 -16.87
C TYR A 420 42.88 19.38 -16.74
N ALA A 421 42.39 20.29 -15.90
CA ALA A 421 43.12 21.55 -15.65
C ALA A 421 44.49 21.31 -15.01
N ARG A 422 44.60 20.39 -14.06
CA ARG A 422 45.86 19.95 -13.45
C ARG A 422 46.81 19.20 -14.42
N LEU A 423 46.25 18.60 -15.48
CA LEU A 423 47.00 17.97 -16.57
C LEU A 423 47.43 18.95 -17.67
N GLY A 424 46.95 20.21 -17.61
CA GLY A 424 47.18 21.21 -18.67
C GLY A 424 46.31 21.00 -19.91
N GLU A 425 45.33 20.12 -19.88
CA GLU A 425 44.38 19.83 -20.96
C GLU A 425 43.27 20.89 -21.02
N THR A 426 43.63 22.13 -21.31
CA THR A 426 42.77 23.32 -21.20
C THR A 426 41.43 23.18 -21.91
N ASP A 427 41.41 22.72 -23.15
CA ASP A 427 40.16 22.60 -23.92
C ASP A 427 39.19 21.57 -23.33
N ARG A 428 39.72 20.43 -22.86
CA ARG A 428 38.91 19.40 -22.22
C ARG A 428 38.37 19.89 -20.85
N ALA A 429 39.21 20.61 -20.11
CA ALA A 429 38.80 21.19 -18.84
C ALA A 429 37.64 22.19 -19.02
N LEU A 430 37.77 23.10 -20.02
CA LEU A 430 36.70 24.08 -20.31
C LEU A 430 35.41 23.40 -20.77
N ALA A 431 35.51 22.41 -21.65
CA ALA A 431 34.34 21.64 -22.09
C ALA A 431 33.62 20.95 -20.89
N ALA A 432 34.39 20.35 -19.98
CA ALA A 432 33.84 19.72 -18.77
C ALA A 432 33.19 20.75 -17.82
N LEU A 433 33.78 21.96 -17.69
CA LEU A 433 33.18 23.05 -16.89
C LEU A 433 31.84 23.54 -17.50
N GLU A 434 31.75 23.64 -18.82
CA GLU A 434 30.51 23.99 -19.53
C GLU A 434 29.41 22.94 -19.26
N GLN A 435 29.78 21.67 -19.23
CA GLN A 435 28.84 20.59 -18.83
C GLN A 435 28.45 20.70 -17.37
N ALA A 436 29.38 20.93 -16.45
CA ALA A 436 29.09 21.14 -15.05
C ALA A 436 28.11 22.30 -14.82
N PHE A 437 28.32 23.41 -15.52
CA PHE A 437 27.42 24.57 -15.52
C PHE A 437 26.02 24.19 -16.02
N SER A 438 25.93 23.47 -17.13
CA SER A 438 24.62 23.04 -17.68
C SER A 438 23.86 22.09 -16.77
N GLU A 439 24.54 21.34 -15.93
CA GLU A 439 23.97 20.44 -14.91
C GLU A 439 23.69 21.14 -13.57
N GLY A 440 23.87 22.47 -13.49
CA GLY A 440 23.48 23.29 -12.35
C GLY A 440 24.59 23.60 -11.34
N VAL A 441 25.86 23.34 -11.66
CA VAL A 441 27.00 23.87 -10.89
C VAL A 441 27.27 25.28 -11.34
N THR A 442 26.56 26.26 -10.77
CA THR A 442 26.51 27.65 -11.26
C THR A 442 27.11 28.68 -10.29
N GLU A 443 27.67 28.26 -9.17
CA GLU A 443 28.26 29.16 -8.18
C GLU A 443 29.59 29.71 -8.68
N ARG A 444 29.58 30.93 -9.16
CA ARG A 444 30.75 31.63 -9.71
C ARG A 444 31.96 31.57 -8.79
N ARG A 445 31.75 31.81 -7.49
CA ARG A 445 32.83 31.76 -6.47
C ARG A 445 33.56 30.44 -6.43
N THR A 446 32.87 29.31 -6.64
CA THR A 446 33.47 27.97 -6.70
C THR A 446 34.50 27.90 -7.82
N TYR A 447 34.19 28.40 -9.01
CA TYR A 447 35.09 28.38 -10.16
C TYR A 447 36.27 29.37 -10.00
N GLU A 448 36.02 30.54 -9.42
CA GLU A 448 37.06 31.58 -9.25
C GLU A 448 38.09 31.21 -8.17
N GLN A 449 37.65 30.55 -7.10
CA GLN A 449 38.49 30.30 -5.91
C GLN A 449 39.19 28.93 -5.93
N ASP A 450 38.72 28.00 -6.74
CA ASP A 450 39.34 26.66 -6.80
C ASP A 450 40.76 26.74 -7.34
N ALA A 451 41.71 26.24 -6.54
CA ALA A 451 43.11 26.21 -6.91
C ALA A 451 43.39 25.32 -8.15
N ASP A 452 42.57 24.29 -8.35
CA ASP A 452 42.70 23.36 -9.46
C ASP A 452 42.42 24.02 -10.81
N LEU A 453 41.56 25.06 -10.81
CA LEU A 453 41.22 25.82 -12.00
C LEU A 453 42.11 27.05 -12.24
N ALA A 454 43.13 27.27 -11.38
CA ALA A 454 44.05 28.39 -11.51
C ALA A 454 44.68 28.49 -12.91
N PRO A 455 45.07 27.38 -13.60
CA PRO A 455 45.62 27.43 -14.95
C PRO A 455 44.68 28.01 -16.00
N LEU A 456 43.35 28.03 -15.73
CA LEU A 456 42.32 28.48 -16.67
C LEU A 456 41.97 29.96 -16.54
N ARG A 457 42.34 30.64 -15.43
CA ARG A 457 41.86 32.01 -15.10
C ARG A 457 42.12 33.07 -16.14
N GLY A 458 43.19 32.92 -16.94
CA GLY A 458 43.50 33.82 -18.04
C GLY A 458 42.83 33.48 -19.37
N ASN A 459 42.14 32.36 -19.47
CA ASN A 459 41.52 31.90 -20.71
C ASN A 459 40.21 32.64 -21.00
N ALA A 460 40.05 33.15 -22.23
CA ALA A 460 38.86 33.93 -22.62
C ALA A 460 37.55 33.14 -22.51
N ARG A 461 37.55 31.82 -22.80
CA ARG A 461 36.37 30.93 -22.64
C ARG A 461 36.01 30.74 -21.16
N PHE A 462 37.01 30.66 -20.27
CA PHE A 462 36.75 30.60 -18.82
C PHE A 462 36.13 31.86 -18.31
N VAL A 463 36.65 33.03 -18.71
CA VAL A 463 36.10 34.34 -18.36
C VAL A 463 34.67 34.51 -18.88
N ALA A 464 34.42 34.08 -20.13
CA ALA A 464 33.07 34.11 -20.69
C ALA A 464 32.10 33.18 -19.95
N LEU A 465 32.55 32.00 -19.50
CA LEU A 465 31.76 31.10 -18.70
C LEU A 465 31.38 31.72 -17.34
N LEU A 466 32.35 32.36 -16.67
CA LEU A 466 32.10 33.10 -15.41
C LEU A 466 31.10 34.24 -15.61
N GLY A 467 31.14 34.91 -16.77
CA GLY A 467 30.17 35.96 -17.11
C GLY A 467 28.72 35.49 -17.26
N ARG A 468 28.50 34.23 -17.47
CA ARG A 468 27.16 33.57 -17.55
C ARG A 468 26.61 33.16 -16.18
N MET A 469 27.46 33.15 -15.15
CA MET A 469 27.09 32.82 -13.78
C MET A 469 26.64 34.08 -13.07
N GLY A 470 25.53 34.02 -12.38
CA GLY A 470 25.07 35.14 -11.54
C GLY A 470 26.09 35.46 -10.45
N GLY A 471 26.17 36.74 -10.06
CA GLY A 471 27.01 37.22 -8.99
C GLY A 471 26.52 36.76 -7.59
#